data_a794c46ec41fc04e2de658e89c941a23
#
_entry.id   a794c46ec41fc04e2de658e89c941a23
#
_cell.length_a   1.000
_cell.length_b   1.000
_cell.length_c   1.000
_cell.angle_alpha   90.00
_cell.angle_beta   90.00
_cell.angle_gamma   90.00
#
_symmetry.space_group_name_H-M   'P 1'
#
loop_
_entity.id
_entity.type
_entity.pdbx_description
1 polymer ?
#
loop_
_entity_poly.entity_id
_entity_poly.type
_entity_poly.pdbx_seq_one_letter_code
_entity_poly.pdbx_strand_id
1 'polypeptide(L)'
;MNRQLAGLTVVLLFGFTACGGGEADEMPAVDTEEALRAARADSVAQATEMYQAAVFDTLTWESDNARWERGGVVWAFTCQRCHGADGAGKGEDAVKFDIEVPDISIADWPYADDLPAIRERIFVGHESEMPSMGLIGLSYSDVDAAAHYIDDLLRADQ
;
A
#
# COMPACT_ATOMS: atom_id res chain seq x y z
N MET A 1 77.51 3.78 -54.25
CA MET A 1 76.95 2.50 -53.82
C MET A 1 75.61 2.83 -53.17
N ASN A 2 74.53 2.81 -53.98
CA ASN A 2 73.19 3.17 -53.60
C ASN A 2 72.42 1.91 -53.18
N ARG A 3 71.86 1.89 -51.94
CA ARG A 3 70.85 0.90 -51.52
C ARG A 3 69.60 1.63 -51.27
N GLN A 4 68.64 1.52 -52.21
CA GLN A 4 67.30 1.89 -52.01
C GLN A 4 66.59 0.90 -51.13
N LEU A 5 65.97 1.37 -50.04
CA LEU A 5 65.11 0.58 -49.22
C LEU A 5 63.63 0.95 -49.60
N ALA A 6 62.96 -0.01 -50.20
CA ALA A 6 61.59 0.07 -50.55
C ALA A 6 60.74 -0.01 -49.28
N GLY A 7 60.00 1.05 -48.97
CA GLY A 7 59.05 1.06 -47.89
C GLY A 7 57.71 0.38 -48.29
N LEU A 8 57.40 -0.70 -47.60
CA LEU A 8 56.13 -1.42 -47.77
C LEU A 8 55.08 -0.76 -46.88
N THR A 9 54.18 -0.01 -47.53
CA THR A 9 53.04 0.61 -46.84
C THR A 9 51.95 -0.45 -46.69
N VAL A 10 51.75 -0.96 -45.48
CA VAL A 10 50.62 -1.82 -45.16
C VAL A 10 49.42 -0.95 -44.79
N VAL A 11 48.42 -0.92 -45.64
CA VAL A 11 47.12 -0.29 -45.40
C VAL A 11 46.27 -1.29 -44.62
N LEU A 12 46.13 -1.06 -43.31
CA LEU A 12 45.16 -1.76 -42.47
C LEU A 12 43.75 -1.19 -42.70
N LEU A 13 42.96 -1.93 -43.47
CA LEU A 13 41.53 -1.67 -43.59
C LEU A 13 40.82 -2.16 -42.29
N PHE A 14 40.52 -1.23 -41.40
CA PHE A 14 39.61 -1.50 -40.29
C PHE A 14 38.19 -1.61 -40.86
N GLY A 15 37.73 -2.85 -41.00
CA GLY A 15 36.32 -3.11 -41.26
C GLY A 15 35.47 -2.73 -40.00
N PHE A 16 34.73 -1.65 -40.11
CA PHE A 16 33.63 -1.37 -39.14
C PHE A 16 32.53 -2.39 -39.41
N THR A 17 32.47 -3.45 -38.62
CA THR A 17 31.25 -4.25 -38.48
C THR A 17 30.22 -3.38 -37.77
N ALA A 18 29.22 -2.89 -38.53
CA ALA A 18 28.01 -2.31 -37.99
C ALA A 18 27.36 -3.36 -37.09
N CYS A 19 27.36 -3.14 -35.77
CA CYS A 19 26.49 -3.85 -34.85
C CYS A 19 25.07 -3.61 -35.33
N GLY A 20 24.39 -4.68 -35.73
CA GLY A 20 22.96 -4.64 -36.09
C GLY A 20 22.17 -4.05 -34.91
N GLY A 21 21.37 -3.04 -35.22
CA GLY A 21 20.35 -2.56 -34.31
C GLY A 21 19.43 -3.73 -33.98
N GLY A 22 19.56 -4.29 -32.76
CA GLY A 22 18.51 -5.10 -32.19
C GLY A 22 17.31 -4.18 -32.06
N GLU A 23 16.20 -4.56 -32.70
CA GLU A 23 14.90 -4.02 -32.36
C GLU A 23 14.79 -4.20 -30.84
N ALA A 24 14.70 -3.08 -30.13
CA ALA A 24 14.30 -3.11 -28.74
C ALA A 24 12.91 -3.77 -28.76
N ASP A 25 12.82 -4.99 -28.20
CA ASP A 25 11.54 -5.61 -27.93
C ASP A 25 10.76 -4.58 -27.10
N GLU A 26 9.83 -3.89 -27.76
CA GLU A 26 8.90 -2.98 -27.13
C GLU A 26 8.05 -3.85 -26.21
N MET A 27 8.43 -3.88 -24.93
CA MET A 27 7.62 -4.57 -23.92
C MET A 27 6.20 -4.00 -24.05
N PRO A 28 5.18 -4.87 -24.15
CA PRO A 28 3.80 -4.40 -24.26
C PRO A 28 3.56 -3.42 -23.11
N ALA A 29 3.02 -2.25 -23.41
CA ALA A 29 2.63 -1.28 -22.41
C ALA A 29 1.66 -1.97 -21.45
N VAL A 30 2.17 -2.38 -20.28
CA VAL A 30 1.31 -2.88 -19.20
C VAL A 30 0.45 -1.70 -18.81
N ASP A 31 -0.88 -1.86 -18.91
CA ASP A 31 -1.79 -0.89 -18.33
C ASP A 31 -1.49 -0.83 -16.82
N THR A 32 -0.79 0.22 -16.43
CA THR A 32 -0.31 0.37 -15.06
C THR A 32 -1.47 0.43 -14.06
N GLU A 33 -2.63 0.93 -14.48
CA GLU A 33 -3.81 0.97 -13.63
C GLU A 33 -4.42 -0.42 -13.44
N GLU A 34 -4.54 -1.22 -14.49
CA GLU A 34 -5.00 -2.60 -14.42
C GLU A 34 -4.05 -3.45 -13.57
N ALA A 35 -2.74 -3.31 -13.74
CA ALA A 35 -1.75 -4.02 -12.95
C ALA A 35 -1.80 -3.65 -11.46
N LEU A 36 -2.01 -2.37 -11.13
CA LEU A 36 -2.18 -1.92 -9.75
C LEU A 36 -3.47 -2.46 -9.12
N ARG A 37 -4.57 -2.49 -9.89
CA ARG A 37 -5.84 -3.07 -9.43
C ARG A 37 -5.70 -4.57 -9.17
N ALA A 38 -5.06 -5.31 -10.07
CA ALA A 38 -4.77 -6.72 -9.88
C ALA A 38 -3.90 -6.97 -8.63
N ALA A 39 -2.83 -6.19 -8.44
CA ALA A 39 -1.97 -6.32 -7.26
C ALA A 39 -2.71 -6.01 -5.94
N ARG A 40 -3.67 -5.08 -5.94
CA ARG A 40 -4.53 -4.81 -4.77
C ARG A 40 -5.47 -5.99 -4.49
N ALA A 41 -6.12 -6.53 -5.52
CA ALA A 41 -6.98 -7.70 -5.38
C ALA A 41 -6.21 -8.91 -4.82
N ASP A 42 -4.99 -9.15 -5.32
CA ASP A 42 -4.11 -10.20 -4.79
C ASP A 42 -3.75 -9.95 -3.32
N SER A 43 -3.47 -8.71 -2.94
CA SER A 43 -3.17 -8.34 -1.54
C SER A 43 -4.37 -8.58 -0.63
N VAL A 44 -5.56 -8.19 -1.05
CA VAL A 44 -6.81 -8.43 -0.30
C VAL A 44 -7.05 -9.94 -0.15
N ALA A 45 -6.90 -10.72 -1.23
CA ALA A 45 -7.06 -12.17 -1.19
C ALA A 45 -6.07 -12.83 -0.20
N GLN A 46 -4.80 -12.44 -0.26
CA GLN A 46 -3.77 -12.94 0.67
C GLN A 46 -4.08 -12.56 2.12
N ALA A 47 -4.46 -11.31 2.37
CA ALA A 47 -4.80 -10.84 3.72
C ALA A 47 -6.05 -11.56 4.26
N THR A 48 -7.03 -11.86 3.39
CA THR A 48 -8.23 -12.62 3.76
C THR A 48 -7.88 -14.05 4.21
N GLU A 49 -6.95 -14.71 3.52
CA GLU A 49 -6.47 -16.05 3.91
C GLU A 49 -5.72 -16.02 5.26
N MET A 50 -5.05 -14.91 5.57
CA MET A 50 -4.30 -14.75 6.82
C MET A 50 -5.16 -14.29 7.99
N TYR A 51 -6.33 -13.68 7.73
CA TYR A 51 -7.20 -13.13 8.75
C TYR A 51 -7.81 -14.23 9.63
N GLN A 52 -7.69 -14.07 10.94
CA GLN A 52 -8.20 -15.01 11.92
C GLN A 52 -9.01 -14.26 12.99
N ALA A 53 -10.31 -14.16 12.81
CA ALA A 53 -11.20 -13.44 13.72
C ALA A 53 -11.06 -13.91 15.17
N ALA A 54 -10.89 -15.22 15.41
CA ALA A 54 -10.76 -15.79 16.74
C ALA A 54 -9.53 -15.31 17.53
N VAL A 55 -8.52 -14.73 16.87
CA VAL A 55 -7.36 -14.15 17.56
C VAL A 55 -7.77 -12.99 18.43
N PHE A 56 -8.75 -12.19 18.01
CA PHE A 56 -9.22 -11.05 18.77
C PHE A 56 -9.86 -11.43 20.11
N ASP A 57 -10.46 -12.62 20.20
CA ASP A 57 -11.05 -13.14 21.45
C ASP A 57 -9.99 -13.50 22.49
N THR A 58 -8.74 -13.61 22.09
CA THR A 58 -7.59 -13.95 22.97
C THR A 58 -6.83 -12.72 23.44
N LEU A 59 -7.12 -11.54 22.88
CA LEU A 59 -6.44 -10.31 23.25
C LEU A 59 -6.85 -9.84 24.64
N THR A 60 -5.88 -9.35 25.39
CA THR A 60 -6.10 -8.76 26.72
C THR A 60 -5.44 -7.39 26.79
N TRP A 61 -6.14 -6.43 27.37
CA TRP A 61 -5.67 -5.08 27.61
C TRP A 61 -5.65 -4.78 29.11
N GLU A 62 -4.70 -3.96 29.54
CA GLU A 62 -4.66 -3.52 30.95
C GLU A 62 -5.90 -2.72 31.33
N SER A 63 -6.41 -1.92 30.39
CA SER A 63 -7.64 -1.14 30.51
C SER A 63 -8.14 -0.69 29.13
N ASP A 64 -9.37 -0.23 29.03
CA ASP A 64 -9.92 0.41 27.83
C ASP A 64 -9.09 1.65 27.45
N ASN A 65 -8.65 2.41 28.45
CA ASN A 65 -7.81 3.59 28.19
C ASN A 65 -6.48 3.22 27.53
N ALA A 66 -5.80 2.16 27.98
CA ALA A 66 -4.56 1.69 27.36
C ALA A 66 -4.79 1.24 25.90
N ARG A 67 -5.93 0.61 25.61
CA ARG A 67 -6.33 0.22 24.27
C ARG A 67 -6.60 1.45 23.40
N TRP A 68 -7.34 2.43 23.88
CA TRP A 68 -7.64 3.65 23.15
C TRP A 68 -6.38 4.50 22.89
N GLU A 69 -5.48 4.64 23.86
CA GLU A 69 -4.21 5.31 23.68
C GLU A 69 -3.38 4.64 22.55
N ARG A 70 -3.32 3.31 22.55
CA ARG A 70 -2.65 2.57 21.47
C ARG A 70 -3.35 2.78 20.13
N GLY A 71 -4.67 2.74 20.10
CA GLY A 71 -5.48 3.00 18.91
C GLY A 71 -5.25 4.37 18.33
N GLY A 72 -5.20 5.41 19.17
CA GLY A 72 -4.87 6.77 18.76
C GLY A 72 -3.47 6.89 18.14
N VAL A 73 -2.49 6.17 18.70
CA VAL A 73 -1.15 6.10 18.10
C VAL A 73 -1.19 5.45 16.72
N VAL A 74 -1.86 4.30 16.57
CA VAL A 74 -2.00 3.62 15.28
C VAL A 74 -2.73 4.52 14.28
N TRP A 75 -3.82 5.17 14.71
CA TRP A 75 -4.58 6.12 13.90
C TRP A 75 -3.69 7.24 13.36
N ALA A 76 -2.98 7.93 14.23
CA ALA A 76 -2.18 9.10 13.88
C ALA A 76 -1.05 8.77 12.88
N PHE A 77 -0.43 7.60 13.02
CA PHE A 77 0.72 7.23 12.18
C PHE A 77 0.35 6.45 10.92
N THR A 78 -0.83 5.81 10.89
CA THR A 78 -1.18 4.87 9.83
C THR A 78 -2.41 5.32 9.05
N CYS A 79 -3.49 5.74 9.72
CA CYS A 79 -4.81 5.92 9.13
C CYS A 79 -5.08 7.37 8.75
N GLN A 80 -4.68 8.31 9.62
CA GLN A 80 -5.01 9.74 9.52
C GLN A 80 -4.60 10.38 8.19
N ARG A 81 -3.54 9.89 7.55
CA ARG A 81 -3.05 10.46 6.28
C ARG A 81 -4.10 10.42 5.17
N CYS A 82 -4.93 9.38 5.16
CA CYS A 82 -6.02 9.24 4.19
C CYS A 82 -7.36 9.62 4.81
N HIS A 83 -7.65 9.12 6.03
CA HIS A 83 -8.96 9.31 6.66
C HIS A 83 -9.16 10.69 7.32
N GLY A 84 -8.09 11.47 7.54
CA GLY A 84 -8.17 12.72 8.30
C GLY A 84 -8.10 12.47 9.82
N ALA A 85 -7.91 13.54 10.60
CA ALA A 85 -7.83 13.44 12.05
C ALA A 85 -9.19 13.05 12.69
N ASP A 86 -10.25 13.47 12.03
CA ASP A 86 -11.66 13.30 12.41
C ASP A 86 -12.39 12.14 11.70
N GLY A 87 -11.70 11.42 10.82
CA GLY A 87 -12.29 10.32 10.04
C GLY A 87 -13.16 10.74 8.86
N ALA A 88 -13.20 12.03 8.52
CA ALA A 88 -14.06 12.57 7.45
C ALA A 88 -13.54 12.28 6.01
N GLY A 89 -12.51 11.44 5.85
CA GLY A 89 -11.98 11.06 4.54
C GLY A 89 -11.14 12.14 3.85
N LYS A 90 -10.75 13.21 4.57
CA LYS A 90 -10.06 14.39 4.01
C LYS A 90 -8.62 14.51 4.50
N GLY A 91 -7.94 13.39 4.65
CA GLY A 91 -6.53 13.38 5.00
C GLY A 91 -5.64 13.96 3.89
N GLU A 92 -4.42 14.34 4.26
CA GLU A 92 -3.47 14.98 3.35
C GLU A 92 -3.21 14.15 2.09
N ASP A 93 -3.04 12.83 2.25
CA ASP A 93 -2.78 11.94 1.12
C ASP A 93 -4.02 11.73 0.25
N ALA A 94 -5.22 11.68 0.83
CA ALA A 94 -6.46 11.61 0.08
C ALA A 94 -6.62 12.83 -0.85
N VAL A 95 -6.38 14.02 -0.31
CA VAL A 95 -6.46 15.27 -1.09
C VAL A 95 -5.34 15.36 -2.13
N LYS A 96 -4.11 15.00 -1.74
CA LYS A 96 -2.93 15.12 -2.62
C LYS A 96 -2.97 14.17 -3.82
N PHE A 97 -3.48 12.97 -3.64
CA PHE A 97 -3.50 11.92 -4.66
C PHE A 97 -4.90 11.70 -5.27
N ASP A 98 -5.86 12.57 -4.94
CA ASP A 98 -7.25 12.49 -5.42
C ASP A 98 -7.89 11.12 -5.14
N ILE A 99 -7.68 10.61 -3.93
CA ILE A 99 -8.21 9.31 -3.48
C ILE A 99 -9.57 9.54 -2.82
N GLU A 100 -10.60 8.81 -3.27
CA GLU A 100 -11.91 8.82 -2.62
C GLU A 100 -11.87 7.95 -1.36
N VAL A 101 -11.88 8.62 -0.19
CA VAL A 101 -11.88 7.97 1.12
C VAL A 101 -13.23 8.22 1.79
N PRO A 102 -13.96 7.17 2.21
CA PRO A 102 -15.27 7.36 2.83
C PRO A 102 -15.15 8.10 4.16
N ASP A 103 -16.18 8.89 4.48
CA ASP A 103 -16.36 9.48 5.80
C ASP A 103 -16.82 8.37 6.75
N ILE A 104 -15.96 7.99 7.69
CA ILE A 104 -16.22 6.95 8.68
C ILE A 104 -16.68 7.52 10.03
N SER A 105 -16.75 8.84 10.14
CA SER A 105 -17.21 9.52 11.36
C SER A 105 -18.75 9.57 11.47
N ILE A 106 -19.46 9.45 10.37
CA ILE A 106 -20.93 9.60 10.32
C ILE A 106 -21.68 8.38 10.89
N ALA A 107 -22.87 8.62 11.42
CA ALA A 107 -23.69 7.59 12.07
C ALA A 107 -24.17 6.48 11.11
N ASP A 108 -24.40 6.81 9.84
CA ASP A 108 -24.86 5.87 8.81
C ASP A 108 -23.71 5.20 8.02
N TRP A 109 -22.48 5.30 8.53
CA TRP A 109 -21.37 4.51 7.96
C TRP A 109 -21.71 3.00 8.05
N PRO A 110 -21.56 2.23 6.95
CA PRO A 110 -22.06 0.84 6.88
C PRO A 110 -21.47 -0.13 7.92
N TYR A 111 -20.35 0.21 8.54
CA TYR A 111 -19.67 -0.60 9.57
C TYR A 111 -19.79 0.03 10.96
N ALA A 112 -20.65 1.05 11.12
CA ALA A 112 -20.92 1.65 12.41
C ALA A 112 -21.41 0.58 13.42
N ASP A 113 -20.83 0.57 14.62
CA ASP A 113 -21.17 -0.36 15.70
C ASP A 113 -20.93 -1.86 15.35
N ASP A 114 -20.17 -2.14 14.29
CA ASP A 114 -19.76 -3.50 13.91
C ASP A 114 -18.23 -3.68 14.06
N LEU A 115 -17.78 -3.79 15.31
CA LEU A 115 -16.37 -3.93 15.65
C LEU A 115 -15.67 -5.10 14.92
N PRO A 116 -16.28 -6.30 14.78
CA PRO A 116 -15.73 -7.37 13.95
C PRO A 116 -15.47 -6.95 12.51
N ALA A 117 -16.43 -6.27 11.87
CA ALA A 117 -16.28 -5.81 10.50
C ALA A 117 -15.22 -4.69 10.37
N ILE A 118 -15.11 -3.80 11.36
CA ILE A 118 -14.05 -2.76 11.39
C ILE A 118 -12.67 -3.44 11.46
N ARG A 119 -12.48 -4.44 12.35
CA ARG A 119 -11.23 -5.20 12.49
C ARG A 119 -10.83 -5.89 11.19
N GLU A 120 -11.77 -6.58 10.56
CA GLU A 120 -11.56 -7.25 9.28
C GLU A 120 -11.18 -6.24 8.20
N ARG A 121 -11.91 -5.14 8.10
CA ARG A 121 -11.65 -4.08 7.12
C ARG A 121 -10.27 -3.46 7.28
N ILE A 122 -9.82 -3.23 8.50
CA ILE A 122 -8.47 -2.72 8.76
C ILE A 122 -7.43 -3.77 8.37
N PHE A 123 -7.58 -5.02 8.80
CA PHE A 123 -6.60 -6.07 8.54
C PHE A 123 -6.49 -6.41 7.06
N VAL A 124 -7.64 -6.64 6.42
CA VAL A 124 -7.72 -7.12 5.01
C VAL A 124 -7.53 -5.98 4.01
N GLY A 125 -8.00 -4.78 4.33
CA GLY A 125 -7.99 -3.66 3.39
C GLY A 125 -9.14 -3.71 2.40
N HIS A 126 -8.99 -3.04 1.27
CA HIS A 126 -10.00 -2.99 0.21
C HIS A 126 -9.36 -2.86 -1.18
N GLU A 127 -9.99 -3.46 -2.18
CA GLU A 127 -9.50 -3.46 -3.56
C GLU A 127 -9.40 -2.06 -4.20
N SER A 128 -10.17 -1.07 -3.68
CA SER A 128 -10.03 0.31 -4.16
C SER A 128 -8.68 0.91 -3.77
N GLU A 129 -8.57 1.57 -2.61
CA GLU A 129 -7.35 2.28 -2.25
C GLU A 129 -6.83 1.96 -0.84
N MET A 130 -7.64 1.30 0.01
CA MET A 130 -7.23 0.97 1.37
C MET A 130 -6.27 -0.23 1.39
N PRO A 131 -5.01 -0.06 1.78
CA PRO A 131 -4.06 -1.16 1.82
C PRO A 131 -4.42 -2.19 2.90
N SER A 132 -3.95 -3.44 2.70
CA SER A 132 -4.08 -4.52 3.69
C SER A 132 -3.12 -4.27 4.85
N MET A 133 -3.63 -3.73 5.97
CA MET A 133 -2.78 -3.35 7.10
C MET A 133 -2.13 -4.56 7.79
N GLY A 134 -2.78 -5.72 7.76
CA GLY A 134 -2.19 -6.97 8.24
C GLY A 134 -0.95 -7.39 7.44
N LEU A 135 -0.95 -7.20 6.13
CA LEU A 135 0.22 -7.52 5.29
C LEU A 135 1.37 -6.54 5.45
N ILE A 136 1.08 -5.27 5.72
CA ILE A 136 2.13 -4.27 5.93
C ILE A 136 2.66 -4.23 7.36
N GLY A 137 2.17 -5.13 8.23
CA GLY A 137 2.78 -5.41 9.52
C GLY A 137 2.05 -4.91 10.75
N LEU A 138 0.79 -4.45 10.64
CA LEU A 138 -0.01 -4.22 11.84
C LEU A 138 -0.32 -5.55 12.52
N SER A 139 -0.03 -5.62 13.81
CA SER A 139 -0.40 -6.77 14.64
C SER A 139 -1.91 -6.82 14.90
N TYR A 140 -2.43 -7.98 15.29
CA TYR A 140 -3.83 -8.10 15.70
C TYR A 140 -4.20 -7.15 16.85
N SER A 141 -3.28 -6.91 17.79
CA SER A 141 -3.50 -5.94 18.87
C SER A 141 -3.55 -4.49 18.35
N ASP A 142 -2.75 -4.14 17.34
CA ASP A 142 -2.81 -2.82 16.72
C ASP A 142 -4.13 -2.60 15.97
N VAL A 143 -4.57 -3.62 15.25
CA VAL A 143 -5.86 -3.62 14.54
C VAL A 143 -7.02 -3.50 15.52
N ASP A 144 -6.99 -4.26 16.62
CA ASP A 144 -8.00 -4.18 17.68
C ASP A 144 -8.05 -2.79 18.32
N ALA A 145 -6.90 -2.25 18.69
CA ALA A 145 -6.79 -0.93 19.27
C ALA A 145 -7.32 0.16 18.33
N ALA A 146 -6.94 0.10 17.04
CA ALA A 146 -7.42 1.05 16.04
C ALA A 146 -8.92 0.94 15.81
N ALA A 147 -9.47 -0.28 15.75
CA ALA A 147 -10.91 -0.50 15.60
C ALA A 147 -11.71 0.09 16.76
N HIS A 148 -11.27 -0.13 18.00
CA HIS A 148 -11.88 0.48 19.17
C HIS A 148 -11.72 1.99 19.23
N TYR A 149 -10.59 2.52 18.80
CA TYR A 149 -10.42 3.98 18.72
C TYR A 149 -11.40 4.60 17.72
N ILE A 150 -11.63 3.96 16.59
CA ILE A 150 -12.60 4.41 15.58
C ILE A 150 -14.02 4.34 16.16
N ASP A 151 -14.40 3.20 16.72
CA ASP A 151 -15.78 2.95 17.14
C ASP A 151 -16.15 3.73 18.41
N ASP A 152 -15.29 3.70 19.43
CA ASP A 152 -15.59 4.25 20.76
C ASP A 152 -15.28 5.75 20.87
N LEU A 153 -14.27 6.29 20.17
CA LEU A 153 -13.80 7.65 20.38
C LEU A 153 -13.97 8.56 19.17
N LEU A 154 -13.58 8.10 17.98
CA LEU A 154 -13.65 8.94 16.79
C LEU A 154 -15.10 9.25 16.41
N ARG A 155 -16.02 8.34 16.73
CA ARG A 155 -17.43 8.42 16.44
C ARG A 155 -18.29 8.79 17.65
N ALA A 156 -17.71 8.97 18.84
CA ALA A 156 -18.43 9.21 20.09
C ALA A 156 -19.27 10.51 20.10
N ASP A 157 -18.91 11.47 19.27
CA ASP A 157 -19.54 12.80 19.22
C ASP A 157 -20.60 12.94 18.10
N GLN A 158 -21.06 11.82 17.47
CA GLN A 158 -22.01 11.82 16.34
C GLN A 158 -23.48 11.66 16.75
#